data_7b3b7c5deb6102c723da80e7ec2f0d8d
#
_entry.id   7b3b7c5deb6102c723da80e7ec2f0d8d
#
_cell.length_a   1.000
_cell.length_b   1.000
_cell.length_c   1.000
_cell.angle_alpha   90.00
_cell.angle_beta   90.00
_cell.angle_gamma   90.00
#
_symmetry.space_group_name_H-M   'P 1'
#
loop_
_entity.id
_entity.type
_entity.pdbx_description
1 polymer ?
#
loop_
_entity_poly.entity_id
_entity_poly.type
_entity_poly.pdbx_seq_one_letter_code
_entity_poly.pdbx_strand_id
1 'polypeptide(L)'
;WPRILPNGNGEINRAGLDFYHRVIDKCLSVGLEPWITIYHWDLPQVLEAQGGWTNRKILDWFSEYADVVTKEFGGKVKNWMVINEQLSFTGGGYLVGFMAPGRRSISGFLKAVHHSVLCNAEGGRIVRRNVPDANVGTTFLTAYVEPVDQKEKNIAAAYRIDAGINRLFIEPSLGLGY
;
A
#
# COMPACT_ATOMS: atom_id res chain seq x y z
N TRP A 1 -5.27 8.10 5.38
CA TRP A 1 -4.12 8.62 6.12
C TRP A 1 -4.33 10.11 6.51
N PRO A 2 -4.56 11.07 5.60
CA PRO A 2 -4.65 12.51 5.96
C PRO A 2 -5.74 12.86 6.98
N ARG A 3 -6.81 12.06 7.05
CA ARG A 3 -7.90 12.30 8.01
C ARG A 3 -7.50 11.98 9.44
N ILE A 4 -6.58 11.02 9.64
CA ILE A 4 -6.13 10.58 10.97
C ILE A 4 -4.85 11.31 11.40
N LEU A 5 -3.88 11.42 10.49
CA LEU A 5 -2.63 12.16 10.67
C LEU A 5 -2.52 13.26 9.61
N PRO A 6 -3.12 14.44 9.81
CA PRO A 6 -3.15 15.50 8.80
C PRO A 6 -1.76 15.99 8.38
N ASN A 7 -0.82 15.98 9.32
CA ASN A 7 0.58 16.33 9.10
C ASN A 7 1.45 15.15 8.62
N GLY A 8 0.80 14.01 8.32
CA GLY A 8 1.44 12.78 7.86
C GLY A 8 1.96 11.91 9.00
N ASN A 9 2.37 12.49 10.09
CA ASN A 9 2.84 11.84 11.33
C ASN A 9 2.57 12.75 12.54
N GLY A 10 2.84 12.25 13.76
CA GLY A 10 2.74 13.00 15.01
C GLY A 10 1.30 13.17 15.49
N GLU A 11 0.76 14.37 15.41
CA GLU A 11 -0.54 14.72 15.98
C GLU A 11 -1.71 13.95 15.36
N ILE A 12 -2.48 13.27 16.21
CA ILE A 12 -3.65 12.49 15.82
C ILE A 12 -4.90 13.37 15.82
N ASN A 13 -5.60 13.41 14.70
CA ASN A 13 -6.92 14.03 14.58
C ASN A 13 -8.00 13.09 15.13
N ARG A 14 -8.47 13.35 16.35
CA ARG A 14 -9.52 12.58 17.01
C ARG A 14 -10.82 12.53 16.22
N ALA A 15 -11.24 13.62 15.61
CA ALA A 15 -12.44 13.66 14.76
C ALA A 15 -12.32 12.70 13.56
N GLY A 16 -11.10 12.49 13.03
CA GLY A 16 -10.81 11.51 12.00
C GLY A 16 -10.98 10.08 12.49
N LEU A 17 -10.48 9.75 13.67
CA LEU A 17 -10.69 8.43 14.29
C LEU A 17 -12.16 8.18 14.58
N ASP A 18 -12.86 9.14 15.18
CA ASP A 18 -14.29 9.03 15.50
C ASP A 18 -15.14 8.80 14.25
N PHE A 19 -14.77 9.39 13.12
CA PHE A 19 -15.44 9.11 11.85
C PHE A 19 -15.33 7.62 11.48
N TYR A 20 -14.14 7.03 11.54
CA TYR A 20 -13.95 5.63 11.20
C TYR A 20 -14.54 4.68 12.25
N HIS A 21 -14.55 5.05 13.53
CA HIS A 21 -15.28 4.29 14.55
C HIS A 21 -16.77 4.18 14.19
N ARG A 22 -17.41 5.29 13.81
CA ARG A 22 -18.83 5.26 13.38
C ARG A 22 -19.07 4.39 12.16
N VAL A 23 -18.14 4.40 11.19
CA VAL A 23 -18.23 3.55 9.98
C VAL A 23 -18.12 2.07 10.36
N ILE A 24 -17.10 1.70 11.15
CA ILE A 24 -16.85 0.34 11.61
C ILE A 24 -18.04 -0.15 12.45
N ASP A 25 -18.47 0.64 13.42
CA ASP A 25 -19.61 0.29 14.30
C ASP A 25 -20.90 0.11 13.50
N LYS A 26 -21.11 0.92 12.45
CA LYS A 26 -22.26 0.74 11.57
C LYS A 26 -22.17 -0.56 10.78
N CYS A 27 -21.02 -0.92 10.23
CA CYS A 27 -20.82 -2.20 9.55
C CYS A 27 -21.16 -3.37 10.49
N LEU A 28 -20.58 -3.37 11.68
CA LEU A 28 -20.80 -4.42 12.68
C LEU A 28 -22.28 -4.50 13.12
N SER A 29 -22.94 -3.36 13.31
CA SER A 29 -24.36 -3.31 13.75
C SER A 29 -25.33 -3.90 12.75
N VAL A 30 -24.95 -4.02 11.48
CA VAL A 30 -25.76 -4.63 10.41
C VAL A 30 -25.24 -6.01 9.97
N GLY A 31 -24.31 -6.59 10.74
CA GLY A 31 -23.77 -7.93 10.50
C GLY A 31 -22.72 -7.99 9.37
N LEU A 32 -22.15 -6.86 8.95
CA LEU A 32 -21.05 -6.83 7.98
C LEU A 32 -19.70 -6.95 8.69
N GLU A 33 -18.83 -7.78 8.14
CA GLU A 33 -17.46 -7.93 8.61
C GLU A 33 -16.55 -6.91 7.90
N PRO A 34 -15.97 -5.92 8.63
CA PRO A 34 -15.13 -4.90 8.00
C PRO A 34 -13.76 -5.44 7.62
N TRP A 35 -13.29 -5.08 6.42
CA TRP A 35 -11.95 -5.28 5.92
C TRP A 35 -11.31 -3.91 5.69
N ILE A 36 -10.27 -3.58 6.47
CA ILE A 36 -9.62 -2.28 6.38
C ILE A 36 -8.41 -2.36 5.47
N THR A 37 -8.34 -1.46 4.49
CA THR A 37 -7.11 -1.18 3.74
C THR A 37 -6.41 0.00 4.38
N ILE A 38 -5.19 -0.20 4.90
CA ILE A 38 -4.43 0.83 5.62
C ILE A 38 -4.03 1.97 4.67
N TYR A 39 -3.49 1.63 3.49
CA TYR A 39 -3.14 2.62 2.49
C TYR A 39 -3.85 2.36 1.15
N HIS A 40 -4.66 3.33 0.71
CA HIS A 40 -5.37 3.30 -0.57
C HIS A 40 -5.16 4.62 -1.33
N TRP A 41 -3.86 4.96 -1.55
CA TRP A 41 -3.36 6.03 -2.41
C TRP A 41 -3.54 7.45 -1.87
N ASP A 42 -3.89 7.60 -0.61
CA ASP A 42 -4.20 8.86 0.08
C ASP A 42 -3.00 9.41 0.86
N LEU A 43 -1.82 9.52 0.22
CA LEU A 43 -0.64 10.07 0.86
C LEU A 43 -0.87 11.54 1.26
N PRO A 44 -0.61 11.93 2.53
CA PRO A 44 -0.65 13.33 2.93
C PRO A 44 0.27 14.20 2.09
N GLN A 45 -0.25 15.35 1.59
CA GLN A 45 0.49 16.27 0.72
C GLN A 45 1.79 16.77 1.37
N VAL A 46 1.81 16.93 2.69
CA VAL A 46 3.00 17.35 3.45
C VAL A 46 4.13 16.32 3.37
N LEU A 47 3.82 15.04 3.25
CA LEU A 47 4.81 13.98 3.05
C LEU A 47 5.27 13.93 1.59
N GLU A 48 4.35 14.14 0.63
CA GLU A 48 4.73 14.23 -0.78
C GLU A 48 5.66 15.42 -1.04
N ALA A 49 5.43 16.57 -0.38
CA ALA A 49 6.33 17.74 -0.44
C ALA A 49 7.74 17.42 0.08
N GLN A 50 7.90 16.42 0.92
CA GLN A 50 9.18 15.91 1.42
C GLN A 50 9.75 14.75 0.58
N GLY A 51 9.14 14.45 -0.57
CA GLY A 51 9.59 13.41 -1.49
C GLY A 51 8.69 12.16 -1.53
N GLY A 52 7.72 12.05 -0.63
CA GLY A 52 6.72 10.99 -0.61
C GLY A 52 7.33 9.59 -0.69
N TRP A 53 6.81 8.75 -1.57
CA TRP A 53 7.29 7.37 -1.76
C TRP A 53 8.73 7.28 -2.29
N THR A 54 9.33 8.37 -2.78
CA THR A 54 10.75 8.37 -3.19
C THR A 54 11.71 8.66 -2.03
N ASN A 55 11.20 9.11 -0.89
CA ASN A 55 11.97 9.36 0.33
C ASN A 55 11.95 8.13 1.24
N ARG A 56 13.12 7.67 1.68
CA ARG A 56 13.26 6.51 2.58
C ARG A 56 12.50 6.68 3.91
N LYS A 57 12.31 7.91 4.38
CA LYS A 57 11.54 8.20 5.60
C LYS A 57 10.06 7.77 5.51
N ILE A 58 9.57 7.44 4.32
CA ILE A 58 8.22 6.90 4.16
C ILE A 58 8.00 5.64 4.99
N LEU A 59 9.06 4.85 5.27
CA LEU A 59 8.97 3.67 6.10
C LEU A 59 8.59 4.04 7.54
N ASP A 60 9.22 5.08 8.09
CA ASP A 60 8.95 5.55 9.45
C ASP A 60 7.54 6.13 9.54
N TRP A 61 7.17 7.01 8.59
CA TRP A 61 5.87 7.65 8.52
C TRP A 61 4.74 6.64 8.35
N PHE A 62 4.92 5.67 7.45
CA PHE A 62 3.93 4.62 7.23
C PHE A 62 3.80 3.69 8.42
N SER A 63 4.92 3.34 9.05
CA SER A 63 4.93 2.51 10.26
C SER A 63 4.17 3.16 11.40
N GLU A 64 4.38 4.46 11.64
CA GLU A 64 3.63 5.22 12.64
C GLU A 64 2.13 5.24 12.33
N TYR A 65 1.76 5.53 11.08
CA TYR A 65 0.35 5.53 10.66
C TYR A 65 -0.30 4.15 10.82
N ALA A 66 0.37 3.08 10.39
CA ALA A 66 -0.12 1.72 10.53
C ALA A 66 -0.27 1.33 12.02
N ASP A 67 0.67 1.74 12.88
CA ASP A 67 0.61 1.49 14.31
C ASP A 67 -0.59 2.18 14.98
N VAL A 68 -0.81 3.46 14.65
CA VAL A 68 -1.98 4.22 15.15
C VAL A 68 -3.29 3.55 14.73
N VAL A 69 -3.44 3.24 13.45
CA VAL A 69 -4.69 2.68 12.90
C VAL A 69 -4.99 1.30 13.47
N THR A 70 -3.97 0.44 13.58
CA THR A 70 -4.15 -0.93 14.06
C THR A 70 -4.39 -1.00 15.57
N LYS A 71 -3.76 -0.13 16.36
CA LYS A 71 -4.05 -0.01 17.79
C LYS A 71 -5.47 0.50 18.05
N GLU A 72 -5.89 1.50 17.28
CA GLU A 72 -7.20 2.13 17.48
C GLU A 72 -8.35 1.19 17.09
N PHE A 73 -8.27 0.51 15.94
CA PHE A 73 -9.38 -0.27 15.40
C PHE A 73 -9.25 -1.78 15.58
N GLY A 74 -8.09 -2.28 16.00
CA GLY A 74 -7.78 -3.71 16.09
C GLY A 74 -8.65 -4.48 17.09
N GLY A 75 -9.21 -3.80 18.09
CA GLY A 75 -10.20 -4.41 18.99
C GLY A 75 -11.53 -4.76 18.32
N LYS A 76 -11.85 -4.15 17.19
CA LYS A 76 -13.11 -4.31 16.44
C LYS A 76 -12.93 -5.01 15.10
N VAL A 77 -11.73 -4.92 14.49
CA VAL A 77 -11.46 -5.38 13.13
C VAL A 77 -10.34 -6.40 13.13
N LYS A 78 -10.59 -7.52 12.45
CA LYS A 78 -9.62 -8.62 12.30
C LYS A 78 -9.00 -8.71 10.90
N ASN A 79 -9.64 -8.11 9.90
CA ASN A 79 -9.24 -8.25 8.50
C ASN A 79 -8.56 -6.97 8.00
N TRP A 80 -7.31 -7.11 7.56
CA TRP A 80 -6.45 -5.98 7.19
C TRP A 80 -5.76 -6.21 5.86
N MET A 81 -5.94 -5.26 4.95
CA MET A 81 -5.12 -5.12 3.75
C MET A 81 -4.11 -4.00 4.00
N VAL A 82 -2.81 -4.29 3.85
CA VAL A 82 -1.77 -3.31 4.18
C VAL A 82 -1.73 -2.20 3.15
N ILE A 83 -1.51 -2.54 1.89
CA ILE A 83 -1.42 -1.58 0.78
C ILE A 83 -2.28 -2.08 -0.38
N ASN A 84 -3.05 -1.16 -0.98
CA ASN A 84 -3.79 -1.46 -2.20
C ASN A 84 -2.93 -1.22 -3.44
N GLU A 85 -2.82 -2.26 -4.29
CA GLU A 85 -2.27 -2.20 -5.66
C GLU A 85 -1.03 -1.31 -5.82
N GLN A 86 0.09 -1.75 -5.29
CA GLN A 86 1.34 -0.98 -5.31
C GLN A 86 1.75 -0.52 -6.72
N LEU A 87 1.51 -1.36 -7.75
CA LEU A 87 1.81 -1.00 -9.14
C LEU A 87 1.02 0.24 -9.58
N SER A 88 -0.24 0.35 -9.19
CA SER A 88 -1.12 1.43 -9.65
C SER A 88 -0.58 2.81 -9.25
N PHE A 89 -0.33 3.04 -7.96
CA PHE A 89 0.15 4.36 -7.53
C PHE A 89 1.65 4.60 -7.82
N THR A 90 2.49 3.55 -7.77
CA THR A 90 3.92 3.74 -8.10
C THR A 90 4.11 3.92 -9.60
N GLY A 91 3.47 3.10 -10.42
CA GLY A 91 3.52 3.20 -11.88
C GLY A 91 2.78 4.43 -12.39
N GLY A 92 1.53 4.62 -11.97
CA GLY A 92 0.70 5.74 -12.39
C GLY A 92 1.23 7.09 -11.91
N GLY A 93 1.71 7.16 -10.67
CA GLY A 93 2.12 8.41 -10.05
C GLY A 93 3.58 8.80 -10.26
N TYR A 94 4.50 7.82 -10.36
CA TYR A 94 5.95 8.10 -10.41
C TYR A 94 6.62 7.74 -11.74
N LEU A 95 6.03 6.83 -12.57
CA LEU A 95 6.57 6.45 -13.87
C LEU A 95 5.86 7.15 -15.02
N VAL A 96 4.55 7.00 -15.10
CA VAL A 96 3.74 7.50 -16.23
C VAL A 96 3.20 8.90 -15.97
N GLY A 97 2.84 9.21 -14.73
CA GLY A 97 2.45 10.54 -14.28
C GLY A 97 0.98 10.90 -14.56
N PHE A 98 0.09 9.94 -14.79
CA PHE A 98 -1.34 10.20 -14.94
C PHE A 98 -2.12 10.19 -13.61
N MET A 99 -1.51 9.64 -12.55
CA MET A 99 -2.00 9.70 -11.17
C MET A 99 -1.15 10.66 -10.34
N ALA A 100 -1.67 11.10 -9.20
CA ALA A 100 -0.88 11.84 -8.21
C ALA A 100 0.35 11.02 -7.77
N PRO A 101 1.51 11.65 -7.60
CA PRO A 101 1.84 13.07 -7.68
C PRO A 101 2.16 13.60 -9.10
N GLY A 102 1.95 12.82 -10.15
CA GLY A 102 2.16 13.26 -11.54
C GLY A 102 3.62 13.28 -12.01
N ARG A 103 4.51 12.56 -11.33
CA ARG A 103 5.93 12.50 -11.67
C ARG A 103 6.18 11.52 -12.82
N ARG A 104 7.22 11.80 -13.61
CA ARG A 104 7.68 10.95 -14.73
C ARG A 104 9.17 10.68 -14.57
N SER A 105 9.52 9.63 -13.83
CA SER A 105 10.90 9.32 -13.50
C SER A 105 11.08 7.82 -13.25
N ILE A 106 11.93 7.17 -14.05
CA ILE A 106 12.29 5.76 -13.84
C ILE A 106 12.95 5.57 -12.46
N SER A 107 13.91 6.43 -12.11
CA SER A 107 14.58 6.37 -10.80
C SER A 107 13.59 6.62 -9.65
N GLY A 108 12.65 7.56 -9.82
CA GLY A 108 11.58 7.81 -8.84
C GLY A 108 10.66 6.60 -8.68
N PHE A 109 10.26 6.00 -9.79
CA PHE A 109 9.46 4.77 -9.80
C PHE A 109 10.15 3.64 -9.05
N LEU A 110 11.41 3.34 -9.36
CA LEU A 110 12.14 2.24 -8.70
C LEU A 110 12.28 2.46 -7.19
N LYS A 111 12.52 3.71 -6.76
CA LYS A 111 12.53 4.05 -5.33
C LYS A 111 11.16 3.84 -4.69
N ALA A 112 10.09 4.32 -5.34
CA ALA A 112 8.73 4.18 -4.83
C ALA A 112 8.31 2.70 -4.74
N VAL A 113 8.65 1.87 -5.73
CA VAL A 113 8.45 0.42 -5.71
C VAL A 113 9.15 -0.19 -4.50
N HIS A 114 10.46 0.01 -4.38
CA HIS A 114 11.26 -0.56 -3.29
C HIS A 114 10.70 -0.16 -1.91
N HIS A 115 10.41 1.11 -1.71
CA HIS A 115 9.88 1.58 -0.43
C HIS A 115 8.46 1.05 -0.17
N SER A 116 7.62 0.93 -1.19
CA SER A 116 6.26 0.40 -1.01
C SER A 116 6.27 -1.08 -0.62
N VAL A 117 7.19 -1.88 -1.18
CA VAL A 117 7.38 -3.29 -0.80
C VAL A 117 7.84 -3.40 0.65
N LEU A 118 8.80 -2.58 1.07
CA LEU A 118 9.24 -2.55 2.47
C LEU A 118 8.13 -2.10 3.43
N CYS A 119 7.35 -1.07 3.06
CA CYS A 119 6.20 -0.62 3.85
C CYS A 119 5.12 -1.71 3.94
N ASN A 120 4.88 -2.46 2.87
CA ASN A 120 3.93 -3.57 2.89
C ASN A 120 4.37 -4.66 3.89
N ALA A 121 5.64 -5.04 3.86
CA ALA A 121 6.19 -6.03 4.80
C ALA A 121 6.12 -5.53 6.25
N GLU A 122 6.54 -4.28 6.51
CA GLU A 122 6.53 -3.71 7.86
C GLU A 122 5.12 -3.49 8.37
N GLY A 123 4.21 -3.00 7.55
CA GLY A 123 2.79 -2.87 7.90
C GLY A 123 2.17 -4.21 8.30
N GLY A 124 2.49 -5.29 7.58
CA GLY A 124 2.06 -6.64 7.94
C GLY A 124 2.56 -7.09 9.32
N ARG A 125 3.82 -6.77 9.66
CA ARG A 125 4.38 -7.04 11.00
C ARG A 125 3.68 -6.24 12.08
N ILE A 126 3.40 -4.95 11.83
CA ILE A 126 2.69 -4.06 12.75
C ILE A 126 1.28 -4.56 13.02
N VAL A 127 0.54 -4.94 11.96
CA VAL A 127 -0.80 -5.52 12.12
C VAL A 127 -0.75 -6.75 13.03
N ARG A 128 0.11 -7.72 12.73
CA ARG A 128 0.23 -8.96 13.54
C ARG A 128 0.65 -8.70 14.98
N ARG A 129 1.48 -7.68 15.22
CA ARG A 129 1.90 -7.29 16.57
C ARG A 129 0.74 -6.68 17.37
N ASN A 130 -0.05 -5.83 16.74
CA ASN A 130 -1.08 -5.03 17.42
C ASN A 130 -2.45 -5.72 17.48
N VAL A 131 -2.73 -6.63 16.54
CA VAL A 131 -4.01 -7.32 16.41
C VAL A 131 -3.77 -8.83 16.39
N PRO A 132 -3.84 -9.49 17.54
CA PRO A 132 -3.74 -10.96 17.61
C PRO A 132 -4.78 -11.63 16.71
N ASP A 133 -4.38 -12.68 16.02
CA ASP A 133 -5.22 -13.47 15.11
C ASP A 133 -5.78 -12.67 13.92
N ALA A 134 -5.12 -11.57 13.53
CA ALA A 134 -5.49 -10.81 12.36
C ALA A 134 -5.30 -11.62 11.06
N ASN A 135 -6.28 -11.53 10.17
CA ASN A 135 -6.11 -11.87 8.76
C ASN A 135 -5.38 -10.71 8.08
N VAL A 136 -4.17 -10.94 7.61
CA VAL A 136 -3.33 -9.91 7.01
C VAL A 136 -3.06 -10.22 5.56
N GLY A 137 -3.40 -9.31 4.68
CA GLY A 137 -3.18 -9.41 3.26
C GLY A 137 -2.70 -8.10 2.64
N THR A 138 -2.60 -8.12 1.34
CA THR A 138 -2.40 -6.97 0.47
C THR A 138 -3.10 -7.24 -0.85
N THR A 139 -3.37 -6.21 -1.63
CA THR A 139 -4.02 -6.40 -2.94
C THR A 139 -3.04 -6.12 -4.07
N PHE A 140 -3.19 -6.83 -5.17
CA PHE A 140 -2.38 -6.68 -6.36
C PHE A 140 -3.25 -6.40 -7.58
N LEU A 141 -2.86 -5.43 -8.39
CA LEU A 141 -3.26 -5.38 -9.79
C LEU A 141 -2.41 -6.40 -10.54
N THR A 142 -3.05 -7.35 -11.19
CA THR A 142 -2.38 -8.38 -11.99
C THR A 142 -2.95 -8.46 -13.38
N ALA A 143 -2.14 -8.90 -14.33
CA ALA A 143 -2.57 -9.14 -15.70
C ALA A 143 -2.00 -10.46 -16.20
N TYR A 144 -2.79 -11.18 -16.99
CA TYR A 144 -2.28 -12.30 -17.77
C TYR A 144 -1.43 -11.77 -18.93
N VAL A 145 -0.20 -12.26 -19.02
CA VAL A 145 0.77 -11.82 -20.05
C VAL A 145 1.22 -13.02 -20.87
N GLU A 146 0.95 -12.97 -22.18
CA GLU A 146 1.43 -14.01 -23.10
C GLU A 146 2.16 -13.38 -24.29
N PRO A 147 3.11 -14.12 -24.89
CA PRO A 147 3.78 -13.65 -26.10
C PRO A 147 2.81 -13.71 -27.31
N VAL A 148 2.94 -12.75 -28.22
CA VAL A 148 2.13 -12.69 -29.44
C VAL A 148 2.39 -13.87 -30.40
N ASP A 149 3.59 -14.48 -30.34
CA ASP A 149 3.99 -15.71 -31.00
C ASP A 149 5.13 -16.40 -30.23
N GLN A 150 5.55 -17.59 -30.68
CA GLN A 150 6.60 -18.39 -30.01
C GLN A 150 8.04 -18.00 -30.37
N LYS A 151 8.28 -16.81 -30.97
CA LYS A 151 9.64 -16.34 -31.20
C LYS A 151 10.30 -15.92 -29.89
N GLU A 152 11.57 -16.25 -29.71
CA GLU A 152 12.33 -15.97 -28.48
C GLU A 152 12.22 -14.51 -28.03
N LYS A 153 12.31 -13.56 -28.96
CA LYS A 153 12.20 -12.11 -28.66
C LYS A 153 10.86 -11.74 -28.05
N ASN A 154 9.76 -12.39 -28.49
CA ASN A 154 8.41 -12.11 -28.02
C ASN A 154 8.15 -12.81 -26.67
N ILE A 155 8.67 -14.01 -26.49
CA ILE A 155 8.67 -14.72 -25.20
C ILE A 155 9.44 -13.89 -24.16
N ALA A 156 10.65 -13.40 -24.51
CA ALA A 156 11.46 -12.58 -23.62
C ALA A 156 10.79 -11.23 -23.30
N ALA A 157 10.04 -10.65 -24.26
CA ALA A 157 9.27 -9.42 -24.02
C ALA A 157 8.12 -9.67 -23.05
N ALA A 158 7.34 -10.73 -23.26
CA ALA A 158 6.26 -11.11 -22.36
C ALA A 158 6.77 -11.36 -20.93
N TYR A 159 7.89 -12.08 -20.78
CA TYR A 159 8.50 -12.30 -19.48
C TYR A 159 8.91 -10.99 -18.76
N ARG A 160 9.48 -10.01 -19.49
CA ARG A 160 9.84 -8.72 -18.89
C ARG A 160 8.62 -7.92 -18.45
N ILE A 161 7.53 -7.98 -19.23
CA ILE A 161 6.27 -7.32 -18.86
C ILE A 161 5.66 -8.00 -17.64
N ASP A 162 5.60 -9.34 -17.63
CA ASP A 162 5.13 -10.11 -16.46
C ASP A 162 5.93 -9.80 -15.20
N ALA A 163 7.26 -9.75 -15.32
CA ALA A 163 8.12 -9.38 -14.20
C ALA A 163 7.79 -8.00 -13.64
N GLY A 164 7.55 -7.00 -14.49
CA GLY A 164 7.23 -5.63 -14.06
C GLY A 164 5.81 -5.45 -13.51
N ILE A 165 4.83 -6.17 -14.05
CA ILE A 165 3.42 -6.02 -13.65
C ILE A 165 3.08 -6.93 -12.46
N ASN A 166 3.49 -8.19 -12.50
CA ASN A 166 3.08 -9.20 -11.53
C ASN A 166 4.17 -9.48 -10.50
N ARG A 167 5.32 -9.99 -10.93
CA ARG A 167 6.33 -10.59 -10.07
C ARG A 167 7.00 -9.59 -9.14
N LEU A 168 7.23 -8.36 -9.61
CA LEU A 168 7.89 -7.28 -8.87
C LEU A 168 7.26 -6.99 -7.48
N PHE A 169 5.97 -7.26 -7.32
CA PHE A 169 5.23 -7.01 -6.08
C PHE A 169 4.78 -8.30 -5.38
N ILE A 170 4.42 -9.32 -6.15
CA ILE A 170 3.92 -10.58 -5.61
C ILE A 170 5.05 -11.38 -4.96
N GLU A 171 6.17 -11.56 -5.67
CA GLU A 171 7.28 -12.38 -5.19
C GLU A 171 7.86 -11.89 -3.85
N PRO A 172 8.19 -10.60 -3.68
CA PRO A 172 8.65 -10.11 -2.38
C PRO A 172 7.63 -10.28 -1.26
N SER A 173 6.33 -10.16 -1.57
CA SER A 173 5.26 -10.34 -0.59
C SER A 173 5.13 -11.80 -0.12
N LEU A 174 5.57 -12.75 -0.94
CA LEU A 174 5.64 -14.18 -0.64
C LEU A 174 7.02 -14.63 -0.10
N GLY A 175 7.97 -13.71 0.07
CA GLY A 175 9.32 -14.04 0.53
C GLY A 175 10.21 -14.69 -0.52
N LEU A 176 9.88 -14.57 -1.80
CA LEU A 176 10.62 -15.18 -2.92
C LEU A 176 11.75 -14.26 -3.46
N GLY A 177 11.94 -13.09 -2.85
CA GLY A 177 12.94 -12.11 -3.29
C GLY A 177 12.41 -11.14 -4.35
N TYR A 178 13.34 -10.39 -4.99
CA TYR A 178 13.04 -9.51 -6.11
C TYR A 178 13.36 -10.20 -7.43
#